data_49d94037a2fb3ffb4f4e2b7930da814d
#
_entry.id   49d94037a2fb3ffb4f4e2b7930da814d
#
_cell.length_a   1.000
_cell.length_b   1.000
_cell.length_c   1.000
_cell.angle_alpha   90.00
_cell.angle_beta   90.00
_cell.angle_gamma   90.00
#
_symmetry.space_group_name_H-M   'P 1'
#
loop_
_entity.id
_entity.type
_entity.pdbx_description
1 polymer ?
#
loop_
_entity_poly.entity_id
_entity_poly.type
_entity_poly.pdbx_seq_one_letter_code
_entity_poly.pdbx_strand_id
1 'polypeptide(L)'
;MKGLLVAVALLSACELSGLADVPKSVLPAFGNDGTEFTVKAKDGHTVQGWLPKDWIDNTDWAAVNATYTKLTDSPDKDAGAVRIKIEKVDEGQLQMTTYQGLQKFKKGVKYVVTGWVRSPGSLSITVGARQKMEPYEFYFEKELAAGAAWKPFEFTFTPAMELDAFLMFVVKDTGAVDLAGVAVEEKP
;
A
#
# COMPACT_ATOMS: atom_id res chain seq x y z
N MET A 1 16.91 -72.09 25.65
CA MET A 1 15.88 -71.53 24.78
C MET A 1 15.99 -70.00 24.88
N LYS A 2 16.50 -69.33 23.84
CA LYS A 2 16.71 -67.87 23.79
C LYS A 2 15.61 -67.27 22.95
N GLY A 3 14.72 -66.51 23.56
CA GLY A 3 13.64 -65.77 22.87
C GLY A 3 14.18 -64.50 22.21
N LEU A 4 13.95 -64.38 20.93
CA LEU A 4 14.32 -63.19 20.12
C LEU A 4 13.13 -62.24 20.12
N LEU A 5 13.30 -61.05 20.76
CA LEU A 5 12.35 -59.96 20.67
C LEU A 5 12.63 -59.16 19.38
N VAL A 6 11.65 -59.15 18.49
CA VAL A 6 11.63 -58.31 17.28
C VAL A 6 10.91 -57.02 17.66
N ALA A 7 11.65 -55.91 17.71
CA ALA A 7 11.09 -54.59 17.86
C ALA A 7 10.66 -54.06 16.48
N VAL A 8 9.37 -53.89 16.29
CA VAL A 8 8.81 -53.22 15.09
C VAL A 8 8.82 -51.72 15.35
N ALA A 9 9.69 -50.98 14.66
CA ALA A 9 9.69 -49.54 14.64
C ALA A 9 8.58 -49.06 13.69
N LEU A 10 7.55 -48.45 14.23
CA LEU A 10 6.54 -47.68 13.48
C LEU A 10 7.16 -46.33 13.11
N LEU A 11 7.54 -46.22 11.84
CA LEU A 11 7.84 -44.88 11.25
C LEU A 11 6.50 -44.17 11.05
N SER A 12 6.21 -43.21 11.91
CA SER A 12 5.15 -42.22 11.71
C SER A 12 5.57 -41.31 10.60
N ALA A 13 4.98 -41.43 9.42
CA ALA A 13 5.09 -40.47 8.35
C ALA A 13 4.34 -39.21 8.79
N CYS A 14 5.11 -38.19 9.20
CA CYS A 14 4.60 -36.85 9.38
C CYS A 14 4.34 -36.28 7.98
N GLU A 15 3.07 -36.35 7.54
CA GLU A 15 2.63 -35.67 6.33
C GLU A 15 2.82 -34.16 6.60
N LEU A 16 3.75 -33.54 5.88
CA LEU A 16 3.91 -32.11 5.75
C LEU A 16 2.67 -31.56 5.03
N SER A 17 1.63 -31.31 5.82
CA SER A 17 0.41 -30.65 5.37
C SER A 17 0.76 -29.25 4.86
N GLY A 18 0.55 -29.07 3.56
CA GLY A 18 0.24 -27.81 2.89
C GLY A 18 1.05 -26.59 3.34
N LEU A 19 2.08 -26.25 2.58
CA LEU A 19 2.46 -24.84 2.44
C LEU A 19 1.20 -24.13 1.95
N ALA A 20 0.50 -23.42 2.85
CA ALA A 20 -0.54 -22.50 2.46
C ALA A 20 0.09 -21.55 1.44
N ASP A 21 -0.49 -21.47 0.25
CA ASP A 21 -0.05 -20.50 -0.76
C ASP A 21 0.03 -19.13 -0.09
N VAL A 22 1.22 -18.54 -0.10
CA VAL A 22 1.41 -17.17 0.42
C VAL A 22 0.51 -16.27 -0.43
N PRO A 23 -0.44 -15.55 0.18
CA PRO A 23 -1.33 -14.68 -0.57
C PRO A 23 -0.51 -13.73 -1.43
N LYS A 24 -0.77 -13.73 -2.74
CA LYS A 24 -0.06 -12.87 -3.67
C LYS A 24 -0.71 -11.48 -3.67
N SER A 25 0.08 -10.45 -3.40
CA SER A 25 -0.39 -9.07 -3.55
C SER A 25 -0.90 -8.84 -4.98
N VAL A 26 -2.08 -8.23 -5.09
CA VAL A 26 -2.67 -7.80 -6.37
C VAL A 26 -2.19 -6.42 -6.81
N LEU A 27 -1.38 -5.76 -5.97
CA LEU A 27 -0.74 -4.48 -6.27
C LEU A 27 0.74 -4.67 -6.62
N PRO A 28 1.35 -3.66 -7.30
CA PRO A 28 2.80 -3.53 -7.34
C PRO A 28 3.38 -3.56 -5.91
N ALA A 29 4.49 -4.27 -5.73
CA ALA A 29 5.15 -4.34 -4.44
C ALA A 29 5.57 -2.94 -3.97
N PHE A 30 5.26 -2.59 -2.72
CA PHE A 30 5.78 -1.40 -2.06
C PHE A 30 7.20 -1.69 -1.55
N GLY A 31 8.11 -1.84 -2.52
CA GLY A 31 9.46 -2.34 -2.30
C GLY A 31 10.51 -1.23 -2.16
N ASN A 32 11.77 -1.67 -2.03
CA ASN A 32 12.93 -0.78 -1.92
C ASN A 32 13.46 -0.28 -3.27
N ASP A 33 13.00 -0.87 -4.37
CA ASP A 33 13.29 -0.38 -5.73
C ASP A 33 12.35 0.75 -6.08
N GLY A 34 12.87 1.77 -6.75
CA GLY A 34 12.08 2.93 -7.13
C GLY A 34 12.87 3.93 -7.96
N THR A 35 12.23 5.04 -8.28
CA THR A 35 12.80 6.09 -9.14
C THR A 35 12.58 7.48 -8.56
N GLU A 36 13.53 8.36 -8.86
CA GLU A 36 13.35 9.80 -8.66
C GLU A 36 12.44 10.37 -9.75
N PHE A 37 11.64 11.35 -9.37
CA PHE A 37 10.70 12.02 -10.28
C PHE A 37 10.54 13.49 -9.94
N THR A 38 9.99 14.24 -10.89
CA THR A 38 9.54 15.64 -10.68
C THR A 38 8.28 15.87 -11.50
N VAL A 39 7.23 16.32 -10.83
CA VAL A 39 5.96 16.72 -11.42
C VAL A 39 5.83 18.24 -11.31
N LYS A 40 5.57 18.91 -12.44
CA LYS A 40 5.14 20.30 -12.49
C LYS A 40 3.67 20.35 -12.14
N ALA A 41 3.38 20.79 -10.93
CA ALA A 41 2.02 20.96 -10.45
C ALA A 41 1.45 22.33 -10.87
N LYS A 42 0.15 22.53 -10.65
CA LYS A 42 -0.57 23.74 -11.03
C LYS A 42 0.08 24.99 -10.42
N ASP A 43 -0.01 26.12 -11.11
CA ASP A 43 0.43 27.46 -10.68
C ASP A 43 1.90 27.54 -10.22
N GLY A 44 2.78 26.78 -10.88
CA GLY A 44 4.22 26.80 -10.64
C GLY A 44 4.66 26.00 -9.41
N HIS A 45 3.74 25.25 -8.78
CA HIS A 45 4.07 24.32 -7.72
C HIS A 45 4.87 23.11 -8.24
N THR A 46 5.48 22.39 -7.36
CA THR A 46 6.32 21.23 -7.72
C THR A 46 6.16 20.11 -6.69
N VAL A 47 5.98 18.88 -7.18
CA VAL A 47 6.07 17.66 -6.40
C VAL A 47 7.23 16.83 -6.92
N GLN A 48 8.13 16.40 -6.04
CA GLN A 48 9.36 15.72 -6.46
C GLN A 48 9.85 14.72 -5.42
N GLY A 49 10.82 13.92 -5.79
CA GLY A 49 11.54 13.02 -4.92
C GLY A 49 11.48 11.56 -5.40
N TRP A 50 11.50 10.62 -4.47
CA TRP A 50 11.58 9.19 -4.76
C TRP A 50 10.26 8.48 -4.47
N LEU A 51 9.83 7.60 -5.39
CA LEU A 51 8.70 6.69 -5.21
C LEU A 51 9.10 5.24 -5.46
N PRO A 52 8.48 4.28 -4.74
CA PRO A 52 8.62 2.87 -5.07
C PRO A 52 8.24 2.59 -6.52
N LYS A 53 8.86 1.57 -7.11
CA LYS A 53 8.55 1.14 -8.47
C LYS A 53 7.05 0.89 -8.63
N ASP A 54 6.51 1.31 -9.78
CA ASP A 54 5.09 1.19 -10.14
C ASP A 54 4.11 2.02 -9.28
N TRP A 55 4.65 2.97 -8.51
CA TRP A 55 3.88 4.03 -7.86
C TRP A 55 4.20 5.37 -8.49
N ILE A 56 3.20 6.25 -8.58
CA ILE A 56 3.33 7.60 -9.15
C ILE A 56 2.67 8.65 -8.27
N ASP A 57 3.11 9.88 -8.43
CA ASP A 57 2.37 11.06 -8.01
C ASP A 57 1.36 11.45 -9.11
N ASN A 58 0.14 11.80 -8.72
CA ASN A 58 -0.95 12.23 -9.60
C ASN A 58 -1.47 13.61 -9.16
N THR A 59 -0.54 14.53 -8.85
CA THR A 59 -0.85 15.85 -8.27
C THR A 59 -0.70 16.99 -9.27
N ASP A 60 -0.41 16.73 -10.54
CA ASP A 60 -0.16 17.73 -11.59
C ASP A 60 -1.29 18.77 -11.77
N TRP A 61 -2.52 18.39 -11.47
CA TRP A 61 -3.72 19.23 -11.53
C TRP A 61 -3.93 20.15 -10.32
N ALA A 62 -3.23 19.92 -9.21
CA ALA A 62 -3.38 20.62 -7.93
C ALA A 62 -2.23 21.60 -7.66
N ALA A 63 -2.47 22.65 -6.90
CA ALA A 63 -1.45 23.61 -6.49
C ALA A 63 -0.82 23.17 -5.16
N VAL A 64 0.09 22.20 -5.23
CA VAL A 64 0.74 21.54 -4.09
C VAL A 64 2.26 21.53 -4.26
N ASN A 65 2.98 21.89 -3.20
CA ASN A 65 4.42 21.64 -3.08
C ASN A 65 4.64 20.48 -2.11
N ALA A 66 5.31 19.44 -2.57
CA ALA A 66 5.61 18.26 -1.75
C ALA A 66 6.92 17.57 -2.17
N THR A 67 7.51 16.89 -1.21
CA THR A 67 8.72 16.09 -1.40
C THR A 67 8.52 14.66 -0.91
N TYR A 68 8.87 13.70 -1.73
CA TYR A 68 8.90 12.28 -1.39
C TYR A 68 10.33 11.86 -1.06
N THR A 69 10.54 11.21 0.07
CA THR A 69 11.86 10.77 0.52
C THR A 69 11.83 9.29 0.87
N LYS A 70 12.72 8.51 0.29
CA LYS A 70 12.93 7.11 0.69
C LYS A 70 13.36 7.05 2.15
N LEU A 71 12.70 6.17 2.93
CA LEU A 71 13.07 5.90 4.31
C LEU A 71 13.83 4.58 4.43
N THR A 72 14.68 4.50 5.44
CA THR A 72 15.45 3.28 5.78
C THR A 72 14.97 2.61 7.06
N ASP A 73 14.06 3.25 7.80
CA ASP A 73 13.49 2.78 9.06
C ASP A 73 12.08 2.17 8.88
N SER A 74 11.91 1.34 7.84
CA SER A 74 10.68 0.58 7.65
C SER A 74 10.45 -0.39 8.81
N PRO A 75 9.19 -0.55 9.31
CA PRO A 75 8.88 -1.56 10.31
C PRO A 75 9.02 -2.99 9.79
N ASP A 76 8.94 -3.17 8.48
CA ASP A 76 9.27 -4.41 7.78
C ASP A 76 10.55 -4.20 6.98
N LYS A 77 11.58 -5.00 7.26
CA LYS A 77 12.92 -4.87 6.64
C LYS A 77 12.91 -5.12 5.13
N ASP A 78 11.98 -5.94 4.65
CA ASP A 78 11.86 -6.31 3.25
C ASP A 78 10.95 -5.37 2.46
N ALA A 79 10.19 -4.52 3.16
CA ALA A 79 9.28 -3.56 2.56
C ALA A 79 9.92 -2.16 2.42
N GLY A 80 9.62 -1.51 1.31
CA GLY A 80 9.97 -0.11 1.10
C GLY A 80 9.15 0.82 2.00
N ALA A 81 9.73 1.98 2.29
CA ALA A 81 9.05 3.04 3.01
C ALA A 81 9.35 4.40 2.38
N VAL A 82 8.34 5.27 2.38
CA VAL A 82 8.42 6.62 1.83
C VAL A 82 7.83 7.64 2.79
N ARG A 83 8.49 8.77 2.94
CA ARG A 83 7.95 9.98 3.57
C ARG A 83 7.38 10.90 2.50
N ILE A 84 6.18 11.35 2.70
CA ILE A 84 5.53 12.41 1.95
C ILE A 84 5.51 13.64 2.84
N LYS A 85 6.27 14.67 2.47
CA LYS A 85 6.28 15.97 3.16
C LYS A 85 5.60 16.98 2.28
N ILE A 86 4.47 17.50 2.74
CA ILE A 86 3.67 18.50 2.07
C ILE A 86 4.02 19.87 2.69
N GLU A 87 4.67 20.72 1.90
CA GLU A 87 5.08 22.06 2.33
C GLU A 87 3.97 23.09 2.15
N LYS A 88 3.13 22.91 1.11
CA LYS A 88 2.10 23.88 0.75
C LYS A 88 0.96 23.22 0.00
N VAL A 89 -0.26 23.63 0.30
CA VAL A 89 -1.49 23.32 -0.43
C VAL A 89 -2.27 24.60 -0.62
N ASP A 90 -2.31 25.13 -1.85
CA ASP A 90 -3.10 26.32 -2.19
C ASP A 90 -4.45 25.90 -2.81
N GLU A 91 -4.46 24.82 -3.59
CA GLU A 91 -5.67 24.25 -4.21
C GLU A 91 -5.51 22.76 -4.43
N GLY A 92 -6.58 21.99 -4.19
CA GLY A 92 -6.62 20.55 -4.42
C GLY A 92 -6.03 19.73 -3.28
N GLN A 93 -5.28 18.71 -3.61
CA GLN A 93 -4.73 17.75 -2.66
C GLN A 93 -3.58 16.96 -3.29
N LEU A 94 -2.68 16.42 -2.46
CA LEU A 94 -1.67 15.48 -2.92
C LEU A 94 -2.31 14.10 -3.16
N GLN A 95 -1.92 13.45 -4.25
CA GLN A 95 -2.36 12.10 -4.59
C GLN A 95 -1.19 11.22 -4.98
N MET A 96 -0.92 10.18 -4.20
CA MET A 96 -0.01 9.08 -4.56
C MET A 96 -0.84 7.87 -4.98
N THR A 97 -0.56 7.28 -6.13
CA THR A 97 -1.36 6.18 -6.67
C THR A 97 -0.51 5.08 -7.31
N THR A 98 -1.09 3.90 -7.50
CA THR A 98 -0.47 2.85 -8.29
C THR A 98 -0.28 3.31 -9.74
N TYR A 99 0.83 2.89 -10.35
CA TYR A 99 1.14 3.24 -11.74
C TYR A 99 0.01 2.82 -12.67
N GLN A 100 -0.15 3.48 -13.79
CA GLN A 100 -1.17 3.44 -14.85
C GLN A 100 -1.93 2.11 -15.11
N GLY A 101 -1.50 1.01 -14.52
CA GLY A 101 -2.23 -0.25 -14.50
C GLY A 101 -3.36 -0.18 -13.49
N LEU A 102 -4.58 -0.07 -13.98
CA LEU A 102 -5.75 -0.25 -13.13
C LEU A 102 -5.68 -1.62 -12.47
N GLN A 103 -5.90 -1.67 -11.17
CA GLN A 103 -6.04 -2.93 -10.46
C GLN A 103 -7.42 -3.51 -10.76
N LYS A 104 -7.43 -4.78 -11.17
CA LYS A 104 -8.68 -5.50 -11.43
C LYS A 104 -9.16 -6.18 -10.16
N PHE A 105 -10.20 -5.62 -9.58
CA PHE A 105 -10.85 -6.22 -8.41
C PHE A 105 -12.10 -6.97 -8.86
N LYS A 106 -12.17 -8.26 -8.55
CA LYS A 106 -13.25 -9.16 -8.98
C LYS A 106 -14.48 -8.98 -8.10
N LYS A 107 -15.66 -9.02 -8.71
CA LYS A 107 -16.94 -9.00 -7.99
C LYS A 107 -17.01 -10.11 -6.94
N GLY A 108 -17.41 -9.79 -5.73
CA GLY A 108 -17.66 -10.73 -4.65
C GLY A 108 -16.40 -11.31 -3.99
N VAL A 109 -15.21 -10.99 -4.51
CA VAL A 109 -13.94 -11.41 -3.88
C VAL A 109 -13.61 -10.45 -2.74
N LYS A 110 -13.24 -11.00 -1.59
CA LYS A 110 -12.81 -10.22 -0.45
C LYS A 110 -11.34 -9.86 -0.60
N TYR A 111 -11.03 -8.57 -0.51
CA TYR A 111 -9.65 -8.05 -0.50
C TYR A 111 -9.29 -7.51 0.87
N VAL A 112 -8.02 -7.65 1.22
CA VAL A 112 -7.43 -7.06 2.43
C VAL A 112 -6.36 -6.09 2.01
N VAL A 113 -6.44 -4.87 2.50
CA VAL A 113 -5.44 -3.83 2.34
C VAL A 113 -4.67 -3.73 3.65
N THR A 114 -3.36 -3.87 3.58
CA THR A 114 -2.45 -3.78 4.73
C THR A 114 -1.33 -2.79 4.47
N GLY A 115 -0.67 -2.37 5.54
CA GLY A 115 0.50 -1.52 5.49
C GLY A 115 0.79 -0.89 6.85
N TRP A 116 1.71 0.05 6.83
CA TRP A 116 2.09 0.82 8.01
C TRP A 116 2.01 2.31 7.68
N VAL A 117 1.56 3.07 8.67
CA VAL A 117 1.46 4.53 8.58
C VAL A 117 2.06 5.18 9.82
N ARG A 118 2.71 6.32 9.63
CA ARG A 118 3.22 7.17 10.69
C ARG A 118 3.09 8.62 10.26
N SER A 119 2.76 9.52 11.21
CA SER A 119 2.79 10.97 10.99
C SER A 119 3.33 11.67 12.23
N PRO A 120 4.51 12.30 12.14
CA PRO A 120 5.06 13.05 13.28
C PRO A 120 4.17 14.19 13.77
N GLY A 121 3.35 14.77 12.88
CA GLY A 121 2.43 15.86 13.17
C GLY A 121 0.96 15.44 13.29
N SER A 122 0.66 14.14 13.41
CA SER A 122 -0.71 13.61 13.47
C SER A 122 -1.57 13.96 12.23
N LEU A 123 -0.94 14.05 11.06
CA LEU A 123 -1.64 14.28 9.80
C LEU A 123 -2.42 13.04 9.41
N SER A 124 -3.68 13.22 9.00
CA SER A 124 -4.50 12.13 8.46
C SER A 124 -4.18 11.88 6.99
N ILE A 125 -4.30 10.64 6.57
CA ILE A 125 -4.20 10.22 5.18
C ILE A 125 -5.43 9.38 4.81
N THR A 126 -6.02 9.64 3.67
CA THR A 126 -7.09 8.82 3.13
C THR A 126 -6.52 7.81 2.15
N VAL A 127 -6.92 6.55 2.26
CA VAL A 127 -6.66 5.52 1.27
C VAL A 127 -7.97 5.09 0.63
N GLY A 128 -7.97 4.88 -0.70
CA GLY A 128 -9.16 4.46 -1.39
C GLY A 128 -8.87 3.83 -2.75
N ALA A 129 -9.86 3.17 -3.32
CA ALA A 129 -9.84 2.73 -4.71
C ALA A 129 -10.76 3.63 -5.53
N ARG A 130 -10.18 4.28 -6.55
CA ARG A 130 -10.87 5.26 -7.40
C ARG A 130 -10.87 4.83 -8.86
N GLN A 131 -11.97 5.06 -9.56
CA GLN A 131 -12.01 4.88 -11.01
C GLN A 131 -11.14 5.91 -11.74
N LYS A 132 -10.62 5.52 -12.91
CA LYS A 132 -9.70 6.34 -13.70
C LYS A 132 -10.40 7.50 -14.40
N MET A 133 -11.63 7.27 -14.88
CA MET A 133 -12.38 8.21 -15.71
C MET A 133 -13.46 8.92 -14.90
N GLU A 134 -13.96 10.03 -15.43
CA GLU A 134 -15.13 10.68 -14.84
C GLU A 134 -16.29 9.70 -14.65
N PRO A 135 -17.02 9.84 -13.54
CA PRO A 135 -16.99 10.91 -12.54
C PRO A 135 -15.94 10.76 -11.43
N TYR A 136 -14.89 9.95 -11.59
CA TYR A 136 -13.78 9.74 -10.63
C TYR A 136 -14.24 9.26 -9.24
N GLU A 137 -15.28 8.45 -9.21
CA GLU A 137 -15.85 7.94 -7.95
C GLU A 137 -14.88 7.03 -7.22
N PHE A 138 -14.90 7.16 -5.89
CA PHE A 138 -14.27 6.19 -5.02
C PHE A 138 -15.21 5.02 -4.78
N TYR A 139 -14.71 3.82 -4.97
CA TYR A 139 -15.42 2.60 -4.64
C TYR A 139 -15.36 2.28 -3.15
N PHE A 140 -14.29 2.71 -2.50
CA PHE A 140 -14.17 2.80 -1.06
C PHE A 140 -13.18 3.90 -0.68
N GLU A 141 -13.35 4.45 0.52
CA GLU A 141 -12.40 5.34 1.17
C GLU A 141 -12.27 4.96 2.64
N LYS A 142 -11.06 5.08 3.16
CA LYS A 142 -10.74 4.86 4.56
C LYS A 142 -9.74 5.88 5.05
N GLU A 143 -10.10 6.61 6.09
CA GLU A 143 -9.16 7.48 6.78
C GLU A 143 -8.24 6.65 7.69
N LEU A 144 -6.95 6.89 7.60
CA LEU A 144 -5.92 6.29 8.44
C LEU A 144 -5.45 7.31 9.46
N ALA A 145 -5.78 7.08 10.73
CA ALA A 145 -5.28 7.88 11.83
C ALA A 145 -3.81 7.53 12.09
N ALA A 146 -2.91 8.44 11.76
CA ALA A 146 -1.48 8.30 11.96
C ALA A 146 -1.02 9.03 13.23
N GLY A 147 -0.04 8.48 13.92
CA GLY A 147 0.65 9.09 15.05
C GLY A 147 2.16 9.07 14.85
N ALA A 148 2.92 9.55 15.84
CA ALA A 148 4.38 9.68 15.73
C ALA A 148 5.14 8.35 15.58
N ALA A 149 4.58 7.24 16.05
CA ALA A 149 5.14 5.90 15.86
C ALA A 149 4.48 5.19 14.67
N TRP A 150 5.21 4.24 14.06
CA TRP A 150 4.65 3.35 13.06
C TRP A 150 3.45 2.57 13.63
N LYS A 151 2.34 2.62 12.91
CA LYS A 151 1.11 1.92 13.27
C LYS A 151 0.67 1.07 12.07
N PRO A 152 0.42 -0.23 12.28
CA PRO A 152 -0.14 -1.05 11.22
C PRO A 152 -1.57 -0.63 10.93
N PHE A 153 -1.96 -0.74 9.67
CA PHE A 153 -3.36 -0.67 9.28
C PHE A 153 -3.76 -1.92 8.51
N GLU A 154 -4.99 -2.32 8.73
CA GLU A 154 -5.63 -3.38 7.98
C GLU A 154 -7.11 -3.02 7.81
N PHE A 155 -7.64 -3.20 6.60
CA PHE A 155 -9.06 -3.16 6.35
C PHE A 155 -9.42 -4.04 5.16
N THR A 156 -10.70 -4.38 5.04
CA THR A 156 -11.19 -5.24 3.98
C THR A 156 -12.26 -4.54 3.17
N PHE A 157 -12.36 -4.90 1.88
CA PHE A 157 -13.47 -4.52 1.03
C PHE A 157 -13.86 -5.67 0.11
N THR A 158 -15.12 -5.67 -0.35
CA THR A 158 -15.64 -6.66 -1.29
C THR A 158 -16.40 -5.91 -2.39
N PRO A 159 -15.87 -5.86 -3.62
CA PRO A 159 -16.52 -5.17 -4.72
C PRO A 159 -17.89 -5.77 -5.05
N ALA A 160 -18.89 -4.92 -5.23
CA ALA A 160 -20.23 -5.33 -5.70
C ALA A 160 -20.27 -5.62 -7.21
N MET A 161 -19.28 -5.13 -7.95
CA MET A 161 -19.06 -5.35 -9.38
C MET A 161 -17.56 -5.50 -9.67
N GLU A 162 -17.18 -5.90 -10.86
CA GLU A 162 -15.77 -5.83 -11.27
C GLU A 162 -15.33 -4.38 -11.35
N LEU A 163 -14.14 -4.09 -10.80
CA LEU A 163 -13.59 -2.74 -10.74
C LEU A 163 -12.23 -2.69 -11.42
N ASP A 164 -12.08 -1.71 -12.30
CA ASP A 164 -10.77 -1.25 -12.75
C ASP A 164 -10.47 0.08 -12.04
N ALA A 165 -9.64 0.02 -11.00
CA ALA A 165 -9.41 1.13 -10.10
C ALA A 165 -7.93 1.32 -9.75
N PHE A 166 -7.54 2.55 -9.45
CA PHE A 166 -6.29 2.83 -8.75
C PHE A 166 -6.45 2.65 -7.25
N LEU A 167 -5.47 2.07 -6.58
CA LEU A 167 -5.31 2.34 -5.16
C LEU A 167 -4.65 3.71 -5.02
N MET A 168 -5.20 4.56 -4.16
CA MET A 168 -4.77 5.95 -4.03
C MET A 168 -4.64 6.33 -2.56
N PHE A 169 -3.56 7.03 -2.24
CA PHE A 169 -3.40 7.74 -0.97
C PHE A 169 -3.57 9.24 -1.23
N VAL A 170 -4.38 9.88 -0.40
CA VAL A 170 -4.72 11.30 -0.52
C VAL A 170 -4.36 12.03 0.76
N VAL A 171 -3.66 13.14 0.64
CA VAL A 171 -3.32 14.03 1.75
C VAL A 171 -3.78 15.45 1.40
N LYS A 172 -4.55 16.08 2.29
CA LYS A 172 -5.19 17.39 2.06
C LYS A 172 -4.50 18.55 2.77
N ASP A 173 -3.73 18.26 3.81
CA ASP A 173 -3.12 19.26 4.67
C ASP A 173 -1.60 19.25 4.59
N THR A 174 -0.96 20.34 5.03
CA THR A 174 0.49 20.44 5.16
C THR A 174 1.02 19.60 6.31
N GLY A 175 2.21 19.05 6.17
CA GLY A 175 2.82 18.21 7.19
C GLY A 175 3.59 17.04 6.59
N ALA A 176 3.84 16.01 7.40
CA ALA A 176 4.53 14.81 6.93
C ALA A 176 3.78 13.54 7.31
N VAL A 177 3.70 12.60 6.37
CA VAL A 177 3.19 11.26 6.59
C VAL A 177 4.15 10.26 5.97
N ASP A 178 4.35 9.15 6.66
CA ASP A 178 5.18 8.04 6.20
C ASP A 178 4.29 6.82 5.93
N LEU A 179 4.56 6.12 4.84
CA LEU A 179 3.92 4.88 4.43
C LEU A 179 4.96 3.80 4.24
N ALA A 180 4.66 2.55 4.64
CA ALA A 180 5.52 1.41 4.39
C ALA A 180 4.70 0.13 4.13
N GLY A 181 5.26 -0.79 3.34
CA GLY A 181 4.78 -2.15 3.19
C GLY A 181 3.33 -2.27 2.72
N VAL A 182 2.87 -1.36 1.86
CA VAL A 182 1.49 -1.39 1.36
C VAL A 182 1.28 -2.61 0.48
N ALA A 183 0.25 -3.39 0.79
CA ALA A 183 -0.15 -4.56 0.02
C ALA A 183 -1.67 -4.68 -0.06
N VAL A 184 -2.15 -5.33 -1.12
CA VAL A 184 -3.55 -5.76 -1.24
C VAL A 184 -3.57 -7.21 -1.66
N GLU A 185 -4.28 -8.04 -0.93
CA GLU A 185 -4.34 -9.48 -1.14
C GLU A 185 -5.78 -9.96 -1.30
N GLU A 186 -5.98 -10.97 -2.16
CA GLU A 186 -7.25 -11.71 -2.18
C GLU A 186 -7.31 -12.59 -0.93
N LYS A 187 -8.42 -12.53 -0.18
CA LYS A 187 -8.69 -13.49 0.90
C LYS A 187 -9.65 -14.58 0.40
N PRO A 188 -9.31 -15.83 0.68
CA PRO A 188 -10.22 -16.95 0.41
C PRO A 188 -11.54 -16.83 1.18
#